data_275e8ef8caaef12bd5b4f270e2814e93
#
_entry.id   275e8ef8caaef12bd5b4f270e2814e93
#
_cell.length_a   1.000
_cell.length_b   1.000
_cell.length_c   1.000
_cell.angle_alpha   90.00
_cell.angle_beta   90.00
_cell.angle_gamma   90.00
#
_symmetry.space_group_name_H-M   'P 1'
#
loop_
_entity.id
_entity.type
_entity.pdbx_description
1 polymer ?
#
loop_
_entity_poly.entity_id
_entity_poly.type
_entity_poly.pdbx_seq_one_letter_code
_entity_poly.pdbx_strand_id
1 'polypeptide(L)'
;MNMRTEKWKLCKGMVDPDVEDEIAREILKKFSQEVLESFYFSDPRLTKDGERTRKLFEVLTLLGDKMGYKVYSHSLSPEFREEHKEEDGRPKFVNREWLYDLIWYTEDNVRGYSPTDFPLLVESEWRNRRTGDKADKQSGIKYDFQKLLLSNTGLRLMIFRIKEEGDLDDLTLYFHEAIDGYRPLKEGRFLFVAFCHTKKAFYYWYKRK
;
A
#
# COMPACT_ATOMS: atom_id res chain seq x y z
N MET A 1 9.83 23.68 17.17
CA MET A 1 8.97 22.57 17.60
C MET A 1 8.58 21.83 16.33
N ASN A 2 9.07 20.61 16.15
CA ASN A 2 8.97 19.88 14.86
C ASN A 2 7.56 19.34 14.65
N MET A 3 6.71 20.07 13.93
CA MET A 3 5.34 19.64 13.57
C MET A 3 5.30 18.42 12.63
N ARG A 4 6.43 17.85 12.23
CA ARG A 4 6.54 16.91 11.11
C ARG A 4 6.41 15.45 11.52
N THR A 5 7.00 15.07 12.64
CA THR A 5 6.95 13.67 13.14
C THR A 5 5.67 13.32 13.92
N GLU A 6 4.93 14.29 14.41
CA GLU A 6 3.68 14.05 15.17
C GLU A 6 2.55 13.39 14.35
N LYS A 7 2.65 13.41 13.02
CA LYS A 7 1.63 12.83 12.13
C LYS A 7 1.80 11.32 11.94
N TRP A 8 3.03 10.82 12.09
CA TRP A 8 3.32 9.41 11.92
C TRP A 8 3.15 8.66 13.22
N LYS A 9 2.31 7.64 13.19
CA LYS A 9 2.03 6.77 14.32
C LYS A 9 2.66 5.41 14.08
N LEU A 10 3.17 4.79 15.13
CA LEU A 10 3.71 3.45 15.06
C LEU A 10 2.58 2.44 14.86
N CYS A 11 2.74 1.56 13.87
CA CYS A 11 1.77 0.50 13.61
C CYS A 11 1.97 -0.63 14.64
N LYS A 12 1.31 -0.49 15.81
CA LYS A 12 1.35 -1.46 16.92
C LYS A 12 -0.03 -1.66 17.54
N GLY A 13 -0.46 -2.91 17.66
CA GLY A 13 -1.64 -3.27 18.44
C GLY A 13 -2.94 -2.67 17.91
N MET A 14 -3.64 -1.88 18.73
CA MET A 14 -4.91 -1.26 18.31
C MET A 14 -4.69 -0.14 17.31
N VAL A 15 -5.51 -0.15 16.27
CA VAL A 15 -5.56 0.93 15.30
C VAL A 15 -6.18 2.17 15.95
N ASP A 16 -5.59 3.32 15.66
CA ASP A 16 -6.06 4.60 16.14
C ASP A 16 -7.55 4.84 15.80
N PRO A 17 -8.38 5.20 16.77
CA PRO A 17 -9.79 5.54 16.54
C PRO A 17 -9.99 6.70 15.55
N ASP A 18 -8.99 7.56 15.39
CA ASP A 18 -9.04 8.68 14.42
C ASP A 18 -8.98 8.23 12.96
N VAL A 19 -8.63 6.97 12.68
CA VAL A 19 -8.72 6.40 11.33
C VAL A 19 -10.16 5.96 11.09
N GLU A 20 -10.98 6.86 10.55
CA GLU A 20 -12.41 6.62 10.28
C GLU A 20 -12.66 5.61 9.16
N ASP A 21 -11.72 5.47 8.23
CA ASP A 21 -11.83 4.59 7.06
C ASP A 21 -11.70 3.12 7.46
N GLU A 22 -12.72 2.32 7.16
CA GLU A 22 -12.75 0.90 7.50
C GLU A 22 -11.67 0.10 6.78
N ILE A 23 -11.45 0.36 5.49
CA ILE A 23 -10.41 -0.31 4.70
C ILE A 23 -9.03 0.00 5.28
N ALA A 24 -8.77 1.28 5.60
CA ALA A 24 -7.51 1.68 6.22
C ALA A 24 -7.30 0.99 7.57
N ARG A 25 -8.34 0.88 8.41
CA ARG A 25 -8.26 0.17 9.70
C ARG A 25 -7.92 -1.31 9.53
N GLU A 26 -8.59 -2.01 8.61
CA GLU A 26 -8.33 -3.43 8.39
C GLU A 26 -6.92 -3.66 7.82
N ILE A 27 -6.45 -2.80 6.91
CA ILE A 27 -5.07 -2.83 6.42
C ILE A 27 -4.08 -2.66 7.58
N LEU A 28 -4.26 -1.65 8.44
CA LEU A 28 -3.37 -1.39 9.57
C LEU A 28 -3.33 -2.55 10.58
N LYS A 29 -4.47 -3.21 10.82
CA LYS A 29 -4.50 -4.44 11.64
C LYS A 29 -3.62 -5.52 11.04
N LYS A 30 -3.71 -5.76 9.73
CA LYS A 30 -2.87 -6.75 9.05
C LYS A 30 -1.39 -6.39 9.12
N PHE A 31 -1.03 -5.12 8.95
CA PHE A 31 0.35 -4.67 9.08
C PHE A 31 0.91 -4.86 10.49
N SER A 32 0.12 -4.62 11.52
CA SER A 32 0.56 -4.78 12.91
C SER A 32 0.69 -6.23 13.37
N GLN A 33 -0.04 -7.15 12.78
CA GLN A 33 -0.12 -8.55 13.21
C GLN A 33 0.64 -9.50 12.28
N GLU A 34 0.28 -9.55 11.00
CA GLU A 34 0.78 -10.57 10.07
C GLU A 34 2.00 -10.11 9.27
N VAL A 35 1.96 -8.87 8.75
CA VAL A 35 3.03 -8.37 7.89
C VAL A 35 4.29 -8.11 8.69
N LEU A 36 4.18 -7.50 9.87
CA LEU A 36 5.34 -7.20 10.70
C LEU A 36 6.06 -8.48 11.13
N GLU A 37 5.34 -9.49 11.60
CA GLU A 37 5.91 -10.77 11.99
C GLU A 37 6.61 -11.48 10.83
N SER A 38 5.97 -11.52 9.66
CA SER A 38 6.55 -12.15 8.48
C SER A 38 7.83 -11.46 7.99
N PHE A 39 7.96 -10.15 8.22
CA PHE A 39 9.15 -9.38 7.84
C PHE A 39 10.35 -9.60 8.79
N TYR A 40 10.11 -10.12 10.00
CA TYR A 40 11.14 -10.19 11.03
C TYR A 40 11.57 -11.59 11.43
N PHE A 41 10.67 -12.55 11.53
CA PHE A 41 10.90 -13.70 12.36
C PHE A 41 11.05 -15.03 11.61
N SER A 42 10.67 -15.15 10.36
CA SER A 42 10.47 -16.47 9.84
C SER A 42 11.31 -16.86 8.62
N ASP A 43 11.78 -15.93 7.83
CA ASP A 43 12.41 -16.35 6.59
C ASP A 43 13.62 -15.48 6.19
N PRO A 44 14.87 -16.03 6.34
CA PRO A 44 16.05 -15.37 5.79
C PRO A 44 15.94 -15.12 4.28
N ARG A 45 14.99 -15.75 3.59
CA ARG A 45 14.69 -15.52 2.16
C ARG A 45 13.94 -14.22 1.92
N LEU A 46 13.21 -13.68 2.91
CA LEU A 46 12.54 -12.37 2.83
C LEU A 46 13.51 -11.17 2.87
N THR A 47 14.78 -11.41 2.58
CA THR A 47 15.80 -10.34 2.49
C THR A 47 15.72 -9.55 1.20
N LYS A 48 15.07 -10.08 0.16
CA LYS A 48 14.91 -9.41 -1.14
C LYS A 48 13.63 -8.58 -1.18
N ASP A 49 13.72 -7.38 -1.72
CA ASP A 49 12.58 -6.45 -1.83
C ASP A 49 11.38 -7.09 -2.57
N GLY A 50 11.63 -7.91 -3.60
CA GLY A 50 10.56 -8.62 -4.31
C GLY A 50 9.79 -9.65 -3.47
N GLU A 51 10.43 -10.29 -2.49
CA GLU A 51 9.75 -11.23 -1.59
C GLU A 51 8.87 -10.49 -0.57
N ARG A 52 9.33 -9.33 -0.10
CA ARG A 52 8.53 -8.45 0.77
C ARG A 52 7.29 -7.96 0.05
N THR A 53 7.44 -7.47 -1.18
CA THR A 53 6.31 -7.07 -2.03
C THR A 53 5.32 -8.21 -2.20
N ARG A 54 5.81 -9.41 -2.53
CA ARG A 54 4.98 -10.61 -2.71
C ARG A 54 4.15 -10.91 -1.46
N LYS A 55 4.78 -11.03 -0.29
CA LYS A 55 4.09 -11.34 0.97
C LYS A 55 3.06 -10.28 1.32
N LEU A 56 3.41 -9.02 1.13
CA LEU A 56 2.51 -7.90 1.35
C LEU A 56 1.27 -7.98 0.46
N PHE A 57 1.47 -8.25 -0.83
CA PHE A 57 0.35 -8.31 -1.78
C PHE A 57 -0.51 -9.56 -1.59
N GLU A 58 0.06 -10.68 -1.18
CA GLU A 58 -0.71 -11.87 -0.78
C GLU A 58 -1.65 -11.55 0.40
N VAL A 59 -1.15 -10.87 1.43
CA VAL A 59 -1.96 -10.43 2.58
C VAL A 59 -3.06 -9.45 2.16
N LEU A 60 -2.74 -8.44 1.34
CA LEU A 60 -3.73 -7.48 0.86
C LEU A 60 -4.75 -8.12 -0.10
N THR A 61 -4.33 -9.11 -0.90
CA THR A 61 -5.23 -9.85 -1.79
C THR A 61 -6.27 -10.63 -0.99
N LEU A 62 -5.84 -11.38 0.03
CA LEU A 62 -6.76 -12.11 0.91
C LEU A 62 -7.67 -11.19 1.71
N LEU A 63 -7.16 -10.03 2.13
CA LEU A 63 -7.98 -9.05 2.82
C LEU A 63 -9.07 -8.48 1.90
N GLY A 64 -8.73 -8.12 0.66
CA GLY A 64 -9.69 -7.63 -0.33
C GLY A 64 -10.78 -8.66 -0.62
N ASP A 65 -10.41 -9.91 -0.83
CA ASP A 65 -11.34 -11.01 -1.03
C ASP A 65 -12.28 -11.20 0.18
N LYS A 66 -11.73 -11.20 1.39
CA LYS A 66 -12.52 -11.29 2.63
C LYS A 66 -13.51 -10.15 2.78
N MET A 67 -13.18 -8.97 2.30
CA MET A 67 -14.05 -7.79 2.29
C MET A 67 -15.04 -7.76 1.12
N GLY A 68 -15.04 -8.79 0.26
CA GLY A 68 -15.95 -8.93 -0.88
C GLY A 68 -15.54 -8.19 -2.15
N TYR A 69 -14.28 -7.77 -2.24
CA TYR A 69 -13.74 -7.12 -3.42
C TYR A 69 -13.05 -8.10 -4.36
N LYS A 70 -13.10 -7.82 -5.66
CA LYS A 70 -12.20 -8.44 -6.63
C LYS A 70 -10.84 -7.77 -6.58
N VAL A 71 -9.78 -8.54 -6.88
CA VAL A 71 -8.41 -8.07 -6.73
C VAL A 71 -7.60 -8.31 -8.01
N TYR A 72 -6.96 -7.25 -8.51
CA TYR A 72 -5.79 -7.34 -9.37
C TYR A 72 -4.54 -7.11 -8.53
N SER A 73 -3.56 -8.02 -8.63
CA SER A 73 -2.29 -7.88 -7.95
C SER A 73 -1.18 -8.44 -8.83
N HIS A 74 -0.06 -7.78 -8.91
CA HIS A 74 1.13 -8.41 -9.44
C HIS A 74 1.91 -9.15 -8.35
N SER A 75 2.92 -9.92 -8.73
CA SER A 75 3.86 -10.56 -7.80
C SER A 75 3.27 -11.59 -6.82
N LEU A 76 2.09 -12.14 -7.08
CA LEU A 76 1.59 -13.29 -6.34
C LEU A 76 2.43 -14.52 -6.64
N SER A 77 2.81 -15.31 -5.62
CA SER A 77 3.60 -16.52 -5.82
C SER A 77 2.83 -17.62 -6.55
N PRO A 78 3.52 -18.52 -7.25
CA PRO A 78 2.87 -19.71 -7.84
C PRO A 78 2.15 -20.54 -6.78
N GLU A 79 2.78 -20.76 -5.63
CA GLU A 79 2.25 -21.52 -4.50
C GLU A 79 0.96 -20.87 -3.99
N PHE A 80 0.95 -19.57 -3.76
CA PHE A 80 -0.24 -18.82 -3.34
C PHE A 80 -1.40 -19.00 -4.33
N ARG A 81 -1.14 -18.95 -5.64
CA ARG A 81 -2.16 -19.12 -6.67
C ARG A 81 -2.67 -20.55 -6.77
N GLU A 82 -1.82 -21.55 -6.52
CA GLU A 82 -2.23 -22.96 -6.45
C GLU A 82 -3.13 -23.23 -5.24
N GLU A 83 -2.84 -22.62 -4.09
CA GLU A 83 -3.64 -22.75 -2.87
C GLU A 83 -5.00 -22.06 -2.96
N HIS A 84 -5.14 -21.05 -3.85
CA HIS A 84 -6.34 -20.23 -3.98
C HIS A 84 -6.91 -20.35 -5.40
N LYS A 85 -7.67 -21.42 -5.66
CA LYS A 85 -8.39 -21.66 -6.90
C LYS A 85 -9.89 -21.61 -6.70
N GLU A 86 -10.61 -21.31 -7.77
CA GLU A 86 -12.06 -21.50 -7.85
C GLU A 86 -12.39 -23.00 -7.90
N GLU A 87 -13.67 -23.35 -7.67
CA GLU A 87 -14.15 -24.74 -7.72
C GLU A 87 -13.87 -25.43 -9.06
N ASP A 88 -13.80 -24.67 -10.14
CA ASP A 88 -13.50 -25.16 -11.49
C ASP A 88 -11.99 -25.25 -11.79
N GLY A 89 -11.13 -25.02 -10.81
CA GLY A 89 -9.67 -25.10 -10.90
C GLY A 89 -8.99 -23.88 -11.51
N ARG A 90 -9.73 -22.85 -11.90
CA ARG A 90 -9.13 -21.58 -12.37
C ARG A 90 -8.52 -20.80 -11.20
N PRO A 91 -7.44 -20.03 -11.45
CA PRO A 91 -6.91 -19.12 -10.43
C PRO A 91 -7.98 -18.13 -9.96
N LYS A 92 -8.21 -18.05 -8.64
CA LYS A 92 -9.14 -17.11 -8.03
C LYS A 92 -8.68 -15.65 -8.19
N PHE A 93 -7.37 -15.44 -8.14
CA PHE A 93 -6.79 -14.10 -8.19
C PHE A 93 -6.04 -13.84 -9.48
N VAL A 94 -6.21 -12.64 -10.03
CA VAL A 94 -5.52 -12.20 -11.24
C VAL A 94 -4.14 -11.70 -10.87
N ASN A 95 -3.09 -12.48 -11.24
CA ASN A 95 -1.68 -12.09 -11.07
C ASN A 95 -1.23 -11.24 -12.28
N ARG A 96 -1.63 -9.99 -12.30
CA ARG A 96 -1.35 -9.05 -13.38
C ARG A 96 -1.29 -7.62 -12.82
N GLU A 97 -0.36 -6.85 -13.33
CA GLU A 97 -0.38 -5.39 -13.15
C GLU A 97 -1.42 -4.77 -14.09
N TRP A 98 -2.22 -3.85 -13.54
CA TRP A 98 -3.14 -3.02 -14.30
C TRP A 98 -3.04 -1.57 -13.85
N LEU A 99 -2.04 -0.83 -14.30
CA LEU A 99 -1.69 0.54 -13.95
C LEU A 99 -1.08 0.74 -12.55
N TYR A 100 -1.56 0.00 -11.53
CA TYR A 100 -1.13 0.07 -10.14
C TYR A 100 -0.68 -1.31 -9.67
N ASP A 101 0.15 -1.34 -8.65
CA ASP A 101 0.72 -2.57 -8.11
C ASP A 101 -0.34 -3.54 -7.58
N LEU A 102 -1.38 -3.00 -6.93
CA LEU A 102 -2.54 -3.78 -6.49
C LEU A 102 -3.79 -2.89 -6.52
N ILE A 103 -4.91 -3.49 -6.93
CA ILE A 103 -6.21 -2.82 -7.07
C ILE A 103 -7.30 -3.69 -6.44
N TRP A 104 -8.12 -3.09 -5.57
CA TRP A 104 -9.44 -3.66 -5.24
C TRP A 104 -10.51 -2.98 -6.06
N TYR A 105 -11.46 -3.77 -6.55
CA TYR A 105 -12.53 -3.24 -7.39
C TYR A 105 -13.82 -4.02 -7.18
N THR A 106 -14.94 -3.37 -7.51
CA THR A 106 -16.22 -4.00 -7.73
C THR A 106 -16.54 -4.00 -9.22
N GLU A 107 -17.31 -4.96 -9.69
CA GLU A 107 -17.76 -4.98 -11.07
C GLU A 107 -19.24 -5.37 -11.19
N ASP A 108 -19.87 -4.91 -12.25
CA ASP A 108 -21.20 -5.37 -12.64
C ASP A 108 -21.07 -6.75 -13.30
N ASN A 109 -21.72 -7.74 -12.72
CA ASN A 109 -21.74 -9.11 -13.24
C ASN A 109 -22.48 -9.24 -14.60
N VAL A 110 -23.21 -8.21 -15.02
CA VAL A 110 -24.03 -8.26 -16.25
C VAL A 110 -23.17 -8.22 -17.52
N ARG A 111 -22.04 -7.51 -17.51
CA ARG A 111 -21.25 -7.28 -18.73
C ARG A 111 -19.83 -7.82 -18.70
N GLY A 112 -19.32 -8.28 -17.54
CA GLY A 112 -17.92 -8.66 -17.34
C GLY A 112 -16.94 -7.53 -17.65
N TYR A 113 -15.81 -7.45 -16.95
CA TYR A 113 -14.79 -6.43 -17.14
C TYR A 113 -15.30 -4.97 -17.07
N SER A 114 -16.39 -4.74 -16.34
CA SER A 114 -16.95 -3.40 -16.11
C SER A 114 -16.82 -3.01 -14.65
N PRO A 115 -15.65 -2.55 -14.21
CA PRO A 115 -15.49 -2.07 -12.84
C PRO A 115 -16.47 -0.92 -12.58
N THR A 116 -17.15 -1.00 -11.45
CA THR A 116 -18.10 0.02 -11.00
C THR A 116 -17.53 0.94 -9.94
N ASP A 117 -16.53 0.44 -9.18
CA ASP A 117 -15.82 1.23 -8.19
C ASP A 117 -14.41 0.67 -7.95
N PHE A 118 -13.53 1.55 -7.46
CA PHE A 118 -12.17 1.26 -7.04
C PHE A 118 -12.00 1.66 -5.57
N PRO A 119 -12.36 0.82 -4.61
CA PRO A 119 -12.25 1.15 -3.19
C PRO A 119 -10.81 1.32 -2.71
N LEU A 120 -9.84 0.62 -3.34
CA LEU A 120 -8.42 0.72 -2.98
C LEU A 120 -7.51 0.65 -4.20
N LEU A 121 -6.57 1.58 -4.28
CA LEU A 121 -5.38 1.49 -5.14
C LEU A 121 -4.11 1.53 -4.31
N VAL A 122 -3.13 0.70 -4.68
CA VAL A 122 -1.87 0.53 -3.93
C VAL A 122 -0.68 0.72 -4.85
N GLU A 123 0.29 1.45 -4.38
CA GLU A 123 1.67 1.51 -4.89
C GLU A 123 2.66 1.15 -3.79
N SER A 124 3.73 0.46 -4.14
CA SER A 124 4.70 -0.06 -3.18
C SER A 124 6.14 0.14 -3.69
N GLU A 125 6.89 1.03 -3.04
CA GLU A 125 8.27 1.35 -3.45
C GLU A 125 9.30 1.04 -2.36
N TRP A 126 10.20 0.10 -2.68
CA TRP A 126 11.26 -0.36 -1.78
C TRP A 126 12.63 0.21 -2.11
N ARG A 127 12.81 0.78 -3.32
CA ARG A 127 14.07 1.32 -3.83
C ARG A 127 14.09 2.83 -3.76
N ASN A 128 13.75 3.51 -2.85
CA ASN A 128 13.75 4.96 -2.63
C ASN A 128 14.11 5.86 -3.85
N ARG A 129 15.11 5.47 -4.67
CA ARG A 129 15.61 6.28 -5.78
C ARG A 129 15.38 5.60 -7.14
N ARG A 130 14.82 6.35 -8.10
CA ARG A 130 14.75 5.93 -9.50
C ARG A 130 16.14 5.87 -10.15
N THR A 131 16.31 4.91 -11.05
CA THR A 131 17.54 4.79 -11.82
C THR A 131 17.78 6.08 -12.61
N GLY A 132 18.98 6.63 -12.51
CA GLY A 132 19.39 7.87 -13.20
C GLY A 132 19.11 9.15 -12.43
N ASP A 133 18.27 9.16 -11.40
CA ASP A 133 18.06 10.32 -10.57
C ASP A 133 19.11 10.39 -9.47
N LYS A 134 19.98 11.41 -9.53
CA LYS A 134 21.07 11.64 -8.56
C LYS A 134 20.70 12.70 -7.52
N ALA A 135 19.77 13.57 -7.83
CA ALA A 135 19.44 14.74 -7.02
C ALA A 135 18.49 14.41 -5.85
N ASP A 136 17.49 13.55 -6.08
CA ASP A 136 16.50 13.21 -5.08
C ASP A 136 16.60 11.74 -4.65
N LYS A 137 17.02 11.52 -3.41
CA LYS A 137 17.16 10.18 -2.82
C LYS A 137 15.83 9.44 -2.62
N GLN A 138 14.70 10.15 -2.70
CA GLN A 138 13.34 9.62 -2.51
C GLN A 138 12.49 9.67 -3.78
N SER A 139 13.11 9.89 -4.94
CA SER A 139 12.42 10.08 -6.21
C SER A 139 11.54 8.90 -6.64
N GLY A 140 11.87 7.67 -6.26
CA GLY A 140 11.03 6.49 -6.50
C GLY A 140 9.68 6.61 -5.79
N ILE A 141 9.72 6.88 -4.49
CA ILE A 141 8.52 7.05 -3.65
C ILE A 141 7.63 8.19 -4.19
N LYS A 142 8.25 9.32 -4.51
CA LYS A 142 7.55 10.50 -5.05
C LYS A 142 6.90 10.21 -6.41
N TYR A 143 7.57 9.45 -7.26
CA TYR A 143 7.05 9.08 -8.57
C TYR A 143 5.80 8.18 -8.47
N ASP A 144 5.87 7.12 -7.68
CA ASP A 144 4.73 6.21 -7.51
C ASP A 144 3.57 6.88 -6.78
N PHE A 145 3.87 7.76 -5.82
CA PHE A 145 2.83 8.58 -5.21
C PHE A 145 2.10 9.49 -6.20
N GLN A 146 2.78 10.02 -7.23
CA GLN A 146 2.11 10.84 -8.26
C GLN A 146 1.06 10.04 -9.03
N LYS A 147 1.27 8.74 -9.28
CA LYS A 147 0.26 7.86 -9.90
C LYS A 147 -0.99 7.79 -9.03
N LEU A 148 -0.81 7.58 -7.72
CA LEU A 148 -1.92 7.56 -6.77
C LEU A 148 -2.64 8.91 -6.69
N LEU A 149 -1.91 10.02 -6.74
CA LEU A 149 -2.49 11.36 -6.69
C LEU A 149 -3.42 11.63 -7.88
N LEU A 150 -3.08 11.10 -9.05
CA LEU A 150 -3.87 11.25 -10.29
C LEU A 150 -5.10 10.31 -10.33
N SER A 151 -5.19 9.33 -9.45
CA SER A 151 -6.22 8.31 -9.48
C SER A 151 -7.58 8.80 -8.98
N ASN A 152 -8.65 8.14 -9.45
CA ASN A 152 -9.99 8.27 -8.88
C ASN A 152 -10.34 6.99 -8.12
N THR A 153 -10.23 7.02 -6.79
CA THR A 153 -10.40 5.85 -5.93
C THR A 153 -10.88 6.25 -4.55
N GLY A 154 -11.47 5.29 -3.83
CA GLY A 154 -11.89 5.47 -2.44
C GLY A 154 -10.73 5.74 -1.51
N LEU A 155 -9.73 4.86 -1.49
CA LEU A 155 -8.53 4.97 -0.67
C LEU A 155 -7.27 4.79 -1.51
N ARG A 156 -6.26 5.62 -1.29
CA ARG A 156 -4.93 5.55 -1.89
C ARG A 156 -3.94 5.07 -0.85
N LEU A 157 -3.33 3.91 -1.07
CA LEU A 157 -2.35 3.33 -0.18
C LEU A 157 -0.97 3.42 -0.81
N MET A 158 -0.07 4.18 -0.17
CA MET A 158 1.34 4.23 -0.52
C MET A 158 2.17 3.49 0.52
N ILE A 159 2.85 2.41 0.11
CA ILE A 159 3.72 1.62 0.98
C ILE A 159 5.15 1.84 0.53
N PHE A 160 6.05 2.13 1.47
CA PHE A 160 7.44 2.39 1.10
C PHE A 160 8.41 2.08 2.23
N ARG A 161 9.69 1.99 1.86
CA ARG A 161 10.79 1.82 2.81
C ARG A 161 11.52 3.13 3.02
N ILE A 162 11.84 3.40 4.28
CA ILE A 162 12.77 4.44 4.68
C ILE A 162 13.98 3.82 5.40
N LYS A 163 15.10 4.51 5.41
CA LYS A 163 16.28 4.08 6.13
C LYS A 163 16.11 4.35 7.63
N GLU A 164 15.72 5.57 7.96
CA GLU A 164 15.58 6.07 9.32
C GLU A 164 14.39 7.03 9.45
N GLU A 165 13.93 7.29 10.68
CA GLU A 165 12.74 8.10 10.95
C GLU A 165 12.84 9.53 10.38
N GLY A 166 14.04 10.11 10.35
CA GLY A 166 14.27 11.44 9.78
C GLY A 166 13.91 11.55 8.29
N ASP A 167 13.89 10.43 7.54
CA ASP A 167 13.45 10.43 6.15
C ASP A 167 11.95 10.76 6.00
N LEU A 168 11.16 10.60 7.07
CA LEU A 168 9.72 10.91 7.08
C LEU A 168 9.43 12.40 7.01
N ASP A 169 10.30 13.25 7.51
CA ASP A 169 10.07 14.69 7.57
C ASP A 169 9.93 15.31 6.18
N ASP A 170 10.88 14.98 5.28
CA ASP A 170 10.88 15.47 3.90
C ASP A 170 9.70 14.90 3.11
N LEU A 171 9.41 13.60 3.30
CA LEU A 171 8.28 12.93 2.64
C LEU A 171 6.94 13.49 3.12
N THR A 172 6.80 13.77 4.42
CA THR A 172 5.58 14.37 4.98
C THR A 172 5.28 15.73 4.35
N LEU A 173 6.31 16.56 4.24
CA LEU A 173 6.18 17.88 3.60
C LEU A 173 5.76 17.71 2.14
N TYR A 174 6.47 16.87 1.39
CA TYR A 174 6.17 16.60 -0.01
C TYR A 174 4.73 16.10 -0.22
N PHE A 175 4.30 15.08 0.52
CA PHE A 175 2.95 14.53 0.38
C PHE A 175 1.87 15.55 0.74
N HIS A 176 2.12 16.34 1.80
CA HIS A 176 1.19 17.39 2.21
C HIS A 176 1.02 18.44 1.11
N GLU A 177 2.13 18.98 0.61
CA GLU A 177 2.12 20.00 -0.44
C GLU A 177 1.52 19.48 -1.76
N ALA A 178 1.87 18.26 -2.15
CA ALA A 178 1.36 17.64 -3.36
C ALA A 178 -0.16 17.38 -3.29
N ILE A 179 -0.67 16.85 -2.17
CA ILE A 179 -2.11 16.60 -1.99
C ILE A 179 -2.88 17.93 -1.97
N ASP A 180 -2.43 18.89 -1.16
CA ASP A 180 -3.15 20.15 -0.97
C ASP A 180 -3.07 21.03 -2.22
N GLY A 181 -1.94 20.98 -2.93
CA GLY A 181 -1.70 21.74 -4.18
C GLY A 181 -2.38 21.15 -5.40
N TYR A 182 -2.74 19.85 -5.41
CA TYR A 182 -3.36 19.23 -6.59
C TYR A 182 -4.84 19.62 -6.72
N ARG A 183 -5.11 20.64 -7.55
CA ARG A 183 -6.44 21.26 -7.70
C ARG A 183 -7.55 20.34 -8.20
N PRO A 184 -7.30 19.38 -9.13
CA PRO A 184 -8.35 18.48 -9.60
C PRO A 184 -8.92 17.58 -8.50
N LEU A 185 -8.12 17.20 -7.51
CA LEU A 185 -8.57 16.41 -6.38
C LEU A 185 -9.33 17.30 -5.37
N LYS A 186 -10.64 17.13 -5.29
CA LYS A 186 -11.49 17.88 -4.34
C LYS A 186 -11.52 17.20 -2.98
N GLU A 187 -11.67 15.88 -3.00
CA GLU A 187 -11.70 15.03 -1.81
C GLU A 187 -10.82 13.81 -2.05
N GLY A 188 -10.19 13.31 -1.00
CA GLY A 188 -9.33 12.14 -1.11
C GLY A 188 -8.90 11.58 0.24
N ARG A 189 -8.79 10.26 0.29
CA ARG A 189 -8.29 9.52 1.45
C ARG A 189 -6.97 8.87 1.08
N PHE A 190 -5.97 9.06 1.92
CA PHE A 190 -4.61 8.59 1.74
C PHE A 190 -4.17 7.84 3.01
N LEU A 191 -3.64 6.65 2.81
CA LEU A 191 -2.94 5.91 3.84
C LEU A 191 -1.49 5.73 3.40
N PHE A 192 -0.58 6.25 4.18
CA PHE A 192 0.85 6.06 4.00
C PHE A 192 1.34 5.03 5.01
N VAL A 193 2.10 4.04 4.56
CA VAL A 193 2.70 3.03 5.42
C VAL A 193 4.19 2.94 5.11
N ALA A 194 5.02 3.36 6.06
CA ALA A 194 6.47 3.42 5.93
C ALA A 194 7.14 2.33 6.77
N PHE A 195 7.93 1.47 6.13
CA PHE A 195 8.80 0.54 6.82
C PHE A 195 10.14 1.21 7.14
N CYS A 196 10.42 1.43 8.42
CA CYS A 196 11.70 1.97 8.86
C CYS A 196 12.73 0.86 9.08
N HIS A 197 13.79 0.86 8.25
CA HIS A 197 14.79 -0.21 8.28
C HIS A 197 15.58 -0.26 9.61
N THR A 198 15.97 0.90 10.14
CA THR A 198 16.76 0.95 11.39
C THR A 198 15.96 0.58 12.63
N LYS A 199 14.68 0.94 12.66
CA LYS A 199 13.76 0.62 13.79
C LYS A 199 13.08 -0.72 13.63
N LYS A 200 13.14 -1.29 12.44
CA LYS A 200 12.43 -2.53 12.12
C LYS A 200 10.94 -2.43 12.50
N ALA A 201 10.27 -1.38 12.08
CA ALA A 201 8.89 -1.08 12.43
C ALA A 201 8.17 -0.40 11.28
N PHE A 202 6.85 -0.59 11.25
CA PHE A 202 5.99 0.17 10.38
C PHE A 202 5.46 1.41 11.09
N TYR A 203 5.48 2.52 10.37
CA TYR A 203 4.83 3.77 10.72
C TYR A 203 3.73 4.03 9.72
N TYR A 204 2.62 4.64 10.16
CA TYR A 204 1.54 5.03 9.27
C TYR A 204 1.12 6.48 9.49
N TRP A 205 0.57 7.06 8.44
CA TRP A 205 -0.10 8.33 8.46
C TRP A 205 -1.35 8.27 7.59
N TYR A 206 -2.51 8.56 8.18
CA TYR A 206 -3.78 8.68 7.47
C TYR A 206 -4.07 10.17 7.24
N LYS A 207 -4.36 10.56 5.99
CA LYS A 207 -4.68 11.93 5.61
C LYS A 207 -5.93 11.97 4.75
N ARG A 208 -6.81 12.93 5.06
CA ARG A 208 -7.93 13.35 4.21
C ARG A 208 -7.61 14.70 3.58
N LYS A 209 -8.05 14.88 2.35
CA LYS A 209 -8.13 16.17 1.68
C LYS A 209 -9.54 16.67 1.72
#